data_8c1516ed6a5d7a7cc144d93a937ef29d
#
_entry.id   8c1516ed6a5d7a7cc144d93a937ef29d
#
_cell.length_a   1.000
_cell.length_b   1.000
_cell.length_c   1.000
_cell.angle_alpha   90.00
_cell.angle_beta   90.00
_cell.angle_gamma   90.00
#
_symmetry.space_group_name_H-M   'P 1'
#
loop_
_entity.id
_entity.type
_entity.pdbx_description
1 polymer ?
#
loop_
_entity_poly.entity_id
_entity_poly.type
_entity_poly.pdbx_seq_one_letter_code
_entity_poly.pdbx_strand_id
1 'polypeptide(L)'
;MKINCNLVKFDEGLDLESGARLDSFELMTETYGELDEDKSNAILICHAFSGNHHAAGASEHSKETGWWHNIVGPGKAVDTDKYFVVCSNNLGGCAGSSGPLSINPISQAPYGKDFPSVSVVDWVNSQKLLSNYLGIKKWHMVLGGSLGGMQALQWSISYPESLNKAGIFAAAAKSSTQNIAMNEVGREAIRKDKNFMNGDYLLHDIKPRSGLKTARMLGHITYSSEAIMDQKFGRNFQDIKSKIDRDVDYQVENYLQYKGEKFSDIFDANSYILMTKAMDGYDASFATNGDLEKVLSRVKAKLLVIGYDSDWLYPPQRSKEIQLAAMNVGVACSCVILEGKQGHDSFLFASNRYVDILKGFIES
;
A
#
# COMPACT_ATOMS: atom_id res chain seq x y z
N MET A 1 -17.19 12.73 -11.89
CA MET A 1 -15.75 12.75 -11.46
C MET A 1 -14.87 12.61 -12.68
N LYS A 2 -13.99 13.57 -12.91
CA LYS A 2 -12.98 13.53 -14.00
C LYS A 2 -11.84 12.63 -13.55
N ILE A 3 -11.46 11.66 -14.38
CA ILE A 3 -10.37 10.72 -14.13
C ILE A 3 -9.37 10.87 -15.27
N ASN A 4 -8.09 11.09 -14.94
CA ASN A 4 -7.02 11.06 -15.93
C ASN A 4 -5.95 10.06 -15.47
N CYS A 5 -5.54 9.18 -16.38
CA CYS A 5 -4.48 8.19 -16.14
C CYS A 5 -3.29 8.52 -17.05
N ASN A 6 -2.13 8.73 -16.48
CA ASN A 6 -0.93 9.13 -17.19
C ASN A 6 0.30 8.38 -16.69
N LEU A 7 1.16 8.02 -17.62
CA LEU A 7 2.52 7.56 -17.31
C LEU A 7 3.44 8.79 -17.29
N VAL A 8 3.87 9.18 -16.08
CA VAL A 8 4.74 10.36 -15.89
C VAL A 8 6.19 9.91 -15.86
N LYS A 9 7.01 10.45 -16.76
CA LYS A 9 8.44 10.14 -16.89
C LYS A 9 9.29 11.18 -16.17
N PHE A 10 10.33 10.69 -15.51
CA PHE A 10 11.34 11.48 -14.80
C PHE A 10 12.72 11.19 -15.38
N ASP A 11 13.26 12.13 -16.16
CA ASP A 11 14.58 12.01 -16.81
C ASP A 11 15.72 12.44 -15.87
N GLU A 12 15.43 13.13 -14.76
CA GLU A 12 16.40 13.50 -13.73
C GLU A 12 16.87 12.31 -12.89
N GLY A 13 16.13 11.20 -12.94
CA GLY A 13 16.44 9.99 -12.22
C GLY A 13 16.15 10.09 -10.70
N LEU A 14 16.56 9.05 -9.97
CA LEU A 14 16.38 8.95 -8.52
C LEU A 14 17.56 8.19 -7.89
N ASP A 15 18.22 8.81 -6.92
CA ASP A 15 19.16 8.13 -6.03
C ASP A 15 18.38 7.36 -4.96
N LEU A 16 18.68 6.07 -4.82
CA LEU A 16 17.98 5.17 -3.91
C LEU A 16 18.75 4.99 -2.59
N GLU A 17 18.04 4.72 -1.50
CA GLU A 17 18.68 4.43 -0.20
C GLU A 17 19.65 3.24 -0.26
N SER A 18 19.46 2.32 -1.20
CA SER A 18 20.39 1.21 -1.44
C SER A 18 21.76 1.64 -1.99
N GLY A 19 21.93 2.90 -2.35
CA GLY A 19 23.12 3.43 -3.02
C GLY A 19 23.09 3.24 -4.55
N ALA A 20 22.11 2.55 -5.10
CA ALA A 20 21.89 2.49 -6.54
C ALA A 20 21.20 3.76 -7.06
N ARG A 21 21.26 3.98 -8.37
CA ARG A 21 20.57 5.07 -9.04
C ARG A 21 19.72 4.54 -10.19
N LEU A 22 18.53 5.06 -10.34
CA LEU A 22 17.74 4.98 -11.56
C LEU A 22 17.99 6.26 -12.36
N ASP A 23 18.61 6.17 -13.52
CA ASP A 23 18.90 7.34 -14.37
C ASP A 23 17.64 7.99 -14.92
N SER A 24 16.61 7.20 -15.13
CA SER A 24 15.23 7.63 -15.40
C SER A 24 14.26 6.62 -14.86
N PHE A 25 13.03 7.06 -14.56
CA PHE A 25 11.94 6.18 -14.13
C PHE A 25 10.57 6.77 -14.51
N GLU A 26 9.55 5.94 -14.42
CA GLU A 26 8.18 6.30 -14.74
C GLU A 26 7.25 5.94 -13.58
N LEU A 27 6.26 6.79 -13.34
CA LEU A 27 5.16 6.52 -12.40
C LEU A 27 3.83 6.51 -13.13
N MET A 28 3.15 5.38 -13.12
CA MET A 28 1.75 5.30 -13.52
C MET A 28 0.90 5.99 -12.48
N THR A 29 0.16 7.02 -12.90
CA THR A 29 -0.53 7.94 -12.00
C THR A 29 -1.95 8.16 -12.46
N GLU A 30 -2.92 8.06 -11.56
CA GLU A 30 -4.28 8.55 -11.77
C GLU A 30 -4.56 9.79 -10.93
N THR A 31 -5.36 10.69 -11.52
CA THR A 31 -5.85 11.89 -10.85
C THR A 31 -7.36 11.99 -10.96
N TYR A 32 -8.00 12.52 -9.92
CA TYR A 32 -9.44 12.62 -9.77
C TYR A 32 -9.81 14.03 -9.35
N GLY A 33 -10.91 14.58 -9.93
CA GLY A 33 -11.35 15.94 -9.65
C GLY A 33 -10.54 16.99 -10.39
N GLU A 34 -10.54 18.23 -9.89
CA GLU A 34 -9.86 19.37 -10.51
C GLU A 34 -8.96 20.08 -9.50
N LEU A 35 -7.75 20.41 -9.95
CA LEU A 35 -6.78 21.17 -9.17
C LEU A 35 -7.15 22.66 -9.25
N ASP A 36 -7.28 23.31 -8.09
CA ASP A 36 -7.55 24.75 -8.04
C ASP A 36 -6.33 25.58 -8.46
N GLU A 37 -6.55 26.87 -8.69
CA GLU A 37 -5.52 27.78 -9.24
C GLU A 37 -4.32 27.93 -8.32
N ASP A 38 -4.55 27.97 -7.00
CA ASP A 38 -3.50 28.07 -5.96
C ASP A 38 -2.94 26.71 -5.54
N LYS A 39 -3.49 25.61 -6.09
CA LYS A 39 -3.07 24.23 -5.83
C LYS A 39 -3.16 23.81 -4.36
N SER A 40 -4.08 24.38 -3.62
CA SER A 40 -4.24 24.17 -2.18
C SER A 40 -5.10 22.93 -1.84
N ASN A 41 -5.92 22.46 -2.81
CA ASN A 41 -6.88 21.38 -2.63
C ASN A 41 -6.34 19.97 -2.97
N ALA A 42 -5.04 19.81 -3.12
CA ALA A 42 -4.44 18.54 -3.58
C ALA A 42 -4.30 17.52 -2.44
N ILE A 43 -4.76 16.28 -2.68
CA ILE A 43 -4.64 15.13 -1.76
C ILE A 43 -3.85 14.02 -2.46
N LEU A 44 -2.83 13.47 -1.79
CA LEU A 44 -2.08 12.30 -2.25
C LEU A 44 -2.58 11.05 -1.53
N ILE A 45 -2.97 10.03 -2.29
CA ILE A 45 -3.28 8.69 -1.79
C ILE A 45 -2.09 7.76 -2.06
N CYS A 46 -1.58 7.14 -1.00
CA CYS A 46 -0.57 6.10 -1.06
C CYS A 46 -1.26 4.74 -0.95
N HIS A 47 -1.10 3.89 -1.97
CA HIS A 47 -1.76 2.59 -1.98
C HIS A 47 -1.09 1.54 -1.09
N ALA A 48 -1.86 0.56 -0.66
CA ALA A 48 -1.38 -0.60 0.10
C ALA A 48 -0.62 -1.59 -0.81
N PHE A 49 0.02 -2.60 -0.22
CA PHE A 49 0.90 -3.57 -0.89
C PHE A 49 0.33 -4.13 -2.20
N SER A 50 -0.91 -4.57 -2.22
CA SER A 50 -1.56 -5.14 -3.41
C SER A 50 -2.49 -4.14 -4.14
N GLY A 51 -2.44 -2.87 -3.78
CA GLY A 51 -3.11 -1.80 -4.50
C GLY A 51 -2.29 -1.31 -5.69
N ASN A 52 -2.83 -0.30 -6.37
CA ASN A 52 -2.19 0.37 -7.49
C ASN A 52 -2.70 1.82 -7.59
N HIS A 53 -2.37 2.51 -8.67
CA HIS A 53 -2.81 3.87 -8.93
C HIS A 53 -4.34 4.03 -9.09
N HIS A 54 -5.08 2.96 -9.44
CA HIS A 54 -6.52 3.02 -9.65
C HIS A 54 -7.30 2.97 -8.33
N ALA A 55 -7.40 4.12 -7.65
CA ALA A 55 -8.03 4.20 -6.34
C ALA A 55 -9.56 4.33 -6.40
N ALA A 56 -10.14 4.96 -7.42
CA ALA A 56 -11.56 5.25 -7.45
C ALA A 56 -12.18 5.25 -8.86
N GLY A 57 -13.49 5.08 -8.91
CA GLY A 57 -14.28 5.07 -10.16
C GLY A 57 -14.14 3.79 -10.95
N ALA A 58 -14.71 3.78 -12.16
CA ALA A 58 -14.48 2.77 -13.18
C ALA A 58 -13.63 3.43 -14.28
N SER A 59 -12.53 2.82 -14.68
CA SER A 59 -11.72 3.35 -15.77
C SER A 59 -12.25 2.87 -17.11
N GLU A 60 -12.00 3.64 -18.17
CA GLU A 60 -12.32 3.22 -19.55
C GLU A 60 -11.54 1.96 -19.95
N HIS A 61 -10.41 1.71 -19.29
CA HIS A 61 -9.51 0.58 -19.54
C HIS A 61 -9.69 -0.59 -18.56
N SER A 62 -10.46 -0.41 -17.48
CA SER A 62 -10.77 -1.45 -16.50
C SER A 62 -12.26 -1.44 -16.16
N LYS A 63 -12.90 -2.61 -16.31
CA LYS A 63 -14.28 -2.82 -15.81
C LYS A 63 -14.32 -2.91 -14.27
N GLU A 64 -13.17 -2.94 -13.63
CA GLU A 64 -13.06 -3.03 -12.18
C GLU A 64 -13.14 -1.64 -11.55
N THR A 65 -13.87 -1.55 -10.47
CA THR A 65 -13.98 -0.33 -9.67
C THR A 65 -12.71 -0.15 -8.85
N GLY A 66 -12.22 1.09 -8.74
CA GLY A 66 -11.03 1.40 -7.95
C GLY A 66 -11.10 0.87 -6.51
N TRP A 67 -9.96 0.46 -5.97
CA TRP A 67 -9.87 -0.29 -4.71
C TRP A 67 -10.35 0.49 -3.47
N TRP A 68 -10.47 1.80 -3.55
CA TRP A 68 -11.00 2.69 -2.49
C TRP A 68 -12.20 3.52 -2.94
N HIS A 69 -12.90 3.07 -3.96
CA HIS A 69 -14.05 3.78 -4.54
C HIS A 69 -15.15 4.13 -3.52
N ASN A 70 -15.25 3.42 -2.42
CA ASN A 70 -16.20 3.69 -1.33
C ASN A 70 -15.78 4.87 -0.43
N ILE A 71 -14.51 5.27 -0.45
CA ILE A 71 -13.95 6.39 0.33
C ILE A 71 -13.71 7.61 -0.56
N VAL A 72 -13.30 7.40 -1.83
CA VAL A 72 -12.90 8.42 -2.79
C VAL A 72 -13.95 8.59 -3.87
N GLY A 73 -14.39 9.81 -4.10
CA GLY A 73 -15.36 10.15 -5.16
C GLY A 73 -16.25 11.33 -4.78
N PRO A 74 -17.16 11.76 -5.67
CA PRO A 74 -18.10 12.84 -5.43
C PRO A 74 -18.92 12.65 -4.15
N GLY A 75 -18.88 13.62 -3.24
CA GLY A 75 -19.61 13.61 -1.97
C GLY A 75 -19.12 12.60 -0.92
N LYS A 76 -18.06 11.83 -1.19
CA LYS A 76 -17.50 10.82 -0.27
C LYS A 76 -16.56 11.45 0.77
N ALA A 77 -15.91 10.62 1.60
CA ALA A 77 -14.98 11.11 2.63
C ALA A 77 -13.82 11.91 2.02
N VAL A 78 -13.24 11.41 0.94
CA VAL A 78 -12.32 12.15 0.07
C VAL A 78 -13.12 12.62 -1.15
N ASP A 79 -13.67 13.82 -1.03
CA ASP A 79 -14.64 14.37 -1.96
C ASP A 79 -13.94 14.97 -3.19
N THR A 80 -14.09 14.30 -4.34
CA THR A 80 -13.48 14.75 -5.60
C THR A 80 -14.18 15.92 -6.28
N ASP A 81 -15.30 16.41 -5.73
CA ASP A 81 -15.90 17.67 -6.14
C ASP A 81 -15.21 18.88 -5.47
N LYS A 82 -14.46 18.62 -4.36
CA LYS A 82 -13.72 19.62 -3.60
C LYS A 82 -12.21 19.49 -3.76
N TYR A 83 -11.71 18.28 -3.87
CA TYR A 83 -10.29 17.97 -3.81
C TYR A 83 -9.79 17.35 -5.12
N PHE A 84 -8.60 17.78 -5.51
CA PHE A 84 -7.83 17.14 -6.55
C PHE A 84 -7.04 15.98 -5.92
N VAL A 85 -7.41 14.77 -6.26
CA VAL A 85 -6.82 13.55 -5.66
C VAL A 85 -5.83 12.92 -6.63
N VAL A 86 -4.68 12.53 -6.15
CA VAL A 86 -3.61 11.88 -6.90
C VAL A 86 -3.29 10.53 -6.27
N CYS A 87 -3.18 9.49 -7.07
CA CYS A 87 -2.67 8.18 -6.66
C CYS A 87 -1.69 7.66 -7.70
N SER A 88 -0.46 7.35 -7.30
CA SER A 88 0.55 6.75 -8.19
C SER A 88 0.84 5.31 -7.79
N ASN A 89 1.10 4.46 -8.77
CA ASN A 89 1.62 3.12 -8.51
C ASN A 89 3.06 3.23 -8.00
N ASN A 90 3.38 2.51 -6.93
CA ASN A 90 4.70 2.54 -6.30
C ASN A 90 5.79 2.08 -7.27
N LEU A 91 6.94 2.75 -7.23
CA LEU A 91 8.16 2.33 -7.90
C LEU A 91 8.54 0.89 -7.49
N GLY A 92 8.88 0.05 -8.44
CA GLY A 92 9.10 -1.38 -8.19
C GLY A 92 7.84 -2.23 -8.15
N GLY A 93 6.64 -1.60 -8.25
CA GLY A 93 5.37 -2.30 -8.42
C GLY A 93 5.16 -2.82 -9.84
N CYS A 94 4.07 -3.55 -10.07
CA CYS A 94 3.79 -4.21 -11.36
C CYS A 94 2.55 -3.66 -12.09
N ALA A 95 2.12 -2.43 -11.75
CA ALA A 95 0.95 -1.80 -12.35
C ALA A 95 1.33 -0.52 -13.14
N GLY A 96 2.38 -0.61 -13.96
CA GLY A 96 2.75 0.41 -14.95
C GLY A 96 3.88 1.35 -14.55
N SER A 97 4.21 1.54 -13.26
CA SER A 97 5.41 2.26 -12.86
C SER A 97 6.67 1.43 -13.13
N SER A 98 7.83 2.09 -13.23
CA SER A 98 9.11 1.39 -13.37
C SER A 98 9.30 0.36 -12.26
N GLY A 99 9.70 -0.85 -12.65
CA GLY A 99 9.83 -1.99 -11.75
C GLY A 99 10.45 -3.20 -12.44
N PRO A 100 10.42 -4.38 -11.85
CA PRO A 100 10.96 -5.61 -12.42
C PRO A 100 10.48 -5.94 -13.84
N LEU A 101 9.26 -5.53 -14.19
CA LEU A 101 8.69 -5.75 -15.54
C LEU A 101 9.20 -4.75 -16.58
N SER A 102 9.80 -3.64 -16.17
CA SER A 102 10.32 -2.61 -17.08
C SER A 102 11.56 -3.09 -17.83
N ILE A 103 11.73 -2.59 -19.04
CA ILE A 103 12.94 -2.89 -19.83
C ILE A 103 14.14 -2.12 -19.27
N ASN A 104 15.19 -2.84 -18.95
CA ASN A 104 16.46 -2.26 -18.56
C ASN A 104 17.12 -1.64 -19.81
N PRO A 105 17.45 -0.34 -19.80
CA PRO A 105 18.01 0.34 -20.97
C PRO A 105 19.38 -0.19 -21.38
N ILE A 106 20.11 -0.87 -20.50
CA ILE A 106 21.43 -1.42 -20.76
C ILE A 106 21.31 -2.81 -21.41
N SER A 107 20.56 -3.72 -20.78
CA SER A 107 20.42 -5.11 -21.24
C SER A 107 19.38 -5.30 -22.33
N GLN A 108 18.48 -4.33 -22.55
CA GLN A 108 17.34 -4.40 -23.46
C GLN A 108 16.39 -5.58 -23.17
N ALA A 109 16.41 -6.08 -21.92
CA ALA A 109 15.55 -7.12 -21.38
C ALA A 109 14.83 -6.62 -20.13
N PRO A 110 13.77 -7.27 -19.66
CA PRO A 110 13.15 -6.92 -18.37
C PRO A 110 14.20 -6.89 -17.25
N TYR A 111 14.09 -5.91 -16.34
CA TYR A 111 14.95 -5.87 -15.16
C TYR A 111 14.90 -7.16 -14.35
N GLY A 112 13.70 -7.72 -14.20
CA GLY A 112 13.50 -8.94 -13.39
C GLY A 112 14.03 -8.76 -11.96
N LYS A 113 14.86 -9.71 -11.55
CA LYS A 113 15.52 -9.70 -10.23
C LYS A 113 16.56 -8.59 -10.07
N ASP A 114 17.04 -8.01 -11.18
CA ASP A 114 18.11 -7.01 -11.19
C ASP A 114 17.55 -5.58 -11.04
N PHE A 115 16.23 -5.41 -10.90
CA PHE A 115 15.68 -4.13 -10.53
C PHE A 115 16.23 -3.71 -9.14
N PRO A 116 16.77 -2.49 -9.00
CA PRO A 116 17.44 -2.09 -7.77
C PRO A 116 16.48 -2.15 -6.56
N SER A 117 17.03 -2.46 -5.39
CA SER A 117 16.27 -2.46 -4.14
C SER A 117 15.74 -1.06 -3.84
N VAL A 118 14.47 -0.98 -3.51
CA VAL A 118 13.77 0.25 -3.11
C VAL A 118 13.33 0.17 -1.66
N SER A 119 13.09 1.32 -1.06
CA SER A 119 12.58 1.49 0.31
C SER A 119 11.29 2.31 0.33
N VAL A 120 10.67 2.42 1.51
CA VAL A 120 9.55 3.34 1.72
C VAL A 120 9.97 4.80 1.53
N VAL A 121 11.21 5.14 1.86
CA VAL A 121 11.78 6.48 1.63
C VAL A 121 11.89 6.76 0.13
N ASP A 122 12.34 5.80 -0.67
CA ASP A 122 12.45 5.93 -2.13
C ASP A 122 11.08 6.14 -2.78
N TRP A 123 10.04 5.45 -2.29
CA TRP A 123 8.67 5.70 -2.75
C TRP A 123 8.23 7.13 -2.46
N VAL A 124 8.48 7.62 -1.25
CA VAL A 124 8.15 9.00 -0.86
C VAL A 124 8.96 10.01 -1.69
N ASN A 125 10.24 9.74 -1.96
CA ASN A 125 11.09 10.58 -2.79
C ASN A 125 10.58 10.63 -4.25
N SER A 126 10.19 9.48 -4.83
CA SER A 126 9.60 9.43 -6.17
C SER A 126 8.27 10.19 -6.26
N GLN A 127 7.43 10.08 -5.24
CA GLN A 127 6.19 10.86 -5.12
C GLN A 127 6.46 12.36 -4.90
N LYS A 128 7.57 12.73 -4.28
CA LYS A 128 7.98 14.15 -4.19
C LYS A 128 8.35 14.72 -5.55
N LEU A 129 9.00 13.96 -6.41
CA LEU A 129 9.24 14.35 -7.79
C LEU A 129 7.93 14.49 -8.57
N LEU A 130 6.96 13.58 -8.35
CA LEU A 130 5.62 13.72 -8.92
C LEU A 130 4.90 14.99 -8.42
N SER A 131 5.02 15.32 -7.13
CA SER A 131 4.50 16.57 -6.56
C SER A 131 5.06 17.80 -7.29
N ASN A 132 6.37 17.81 -7.53
CA ASN A 132 7.05 18.90 -8.26
C ASN A 132 6.57 18.98 -9.73
N TYR A 133 6.45 17.83 -10.42
CA TYR A 133 5.93 17.75 -11.78
C TYR A 133 4.51 18.36 -11.91
N LEU A 134 3.62 18.05 -10.94
CA LEU A 134 2.27 18.61 -10.89
C LEU A 134 2.25 20.09 -10.43
N GLY A 135 3.40 20.60 -9.97
CA GLY A 135 3.54 21.93 -9.41
C GLY A 135 2.86 22.10 -8.04
N ILE A 136 2.60 21.00 -7.33
CA ILE A 136 2.00 20.98 -6.00
C ILE A 136 3.13 21.20 -4.98
N LYS A 137 3.19 22.36 -4.37
CA LYS A 137 4.20 22.70 -3.36
C LYS A 137 3.87 22.06 -2.01
N LYS A 138 2.58 22.00 -1.68
CA LYS A 138 2.12 21.51 -0.39
C LYS A 138 0.80 20.75 -0.54
N TRP A 139 0.78 19.51 -0.14
CA TRP A 139 -0.44 18.70 -0.13
C TRP A 139 -1.39 19.16 0.97
N HIS A 140 -2.66 19.26 0.67
CA HIS A 140 -3.70 19.42 1.69
C HIS A 140 -3.64 18.25 2.66
N MET A 141 -3.52 17.04 2.12
CA MET A 141 -3.34 15.82 2.91
C MET A 141 -2.58 14.74 2.13
N VAL A 142 -1.75 13.97 2.81
CA VAL A 142 -1.21 12.68 2.32
C VAL A 142 -1.81 11.58 3.17
N LEU A 143 -2.41 10.56 2.57
CA LEU A 143 -3.04 9.49 3.34
C LEU A 143 -2.91 8.12 2.69
N GLY A 144 -3.01 7.09 3.52
CA GLY A 144 -3.04 5.71 3.04
C GLY A 144 -3.26 4.71 4.17
N GLY A 145 -3.55 3.48 3.78
CA GLY A 145 -3.68 2.36 4.72
C GLY A 145 -2.56 1.34 4.56
N SER A 146 -2.21 0.64 5.63
CA SER A 146 -1.16 -0.38 5.62
C SER A 146 0.19 0.20 5.14
N LEU A 147 0.80 -0.35 4.10
CA LEU A 147 1.97 0.23 3.44
C LEU A 147 1.77 1.69 3.04
N GLY A 148 0.57 2.06 2.58
CA GLY A 148 0.24 3.46 2.27
C GLY A 148 0.27 4.36 3.49
N GLY A 149 -0.09 3.84 4.67
CA GLY A 149 0.02 4.55 5.95
C GLY A 149 1.48 4.74 6.39
N MET A 150 2.35 3.76 6.14
CA MET A 150 3.81 3.92 6.32
C MET A 150 4.37 5.03 5.43
N GLN A 151 3.94 5.10 4.18
CA GLN A 151 4.33 6.16 3.25
C GLN A 151 3.82 7.54 3.73
N ALA A 152 2.57 7.64 4.20
CA ALA A 152 2.02 8.90 4.71
C ALA A 152 2.77 9.40 5.96
N LEU A 153 3.16 8.48 6.86
CA LEU A 153 4.03 8.80 8.00
C LEU A 153 5.40 9.27 7.51
N GLN A 154 6.01 8.55 6.60
CA GLN A 154 7.33 8.89 6.04
C GLN A 154 7.31 10.24 5.30
N TRP A 155 6.23 10.57 4.59
CA TRP A 155 6.03 11.89 4.01
C TRP A 155 6.10 13.00 5.04
N SER A 156 5.44 12.82 6.18
CA SER A 156 5.44 13.82 7.27
C SER A 156 6.83 14.02 7.91
N ILE A 157 7.66 12.98 7.86
CA ILE A 157 9.03 12.99 8.38
C ILE A 157 10.00 13.59 7.35
N SER A 158 9.96 13.11 6.10
CA SER A 158 10.91 13.52 5.05
C SER A 158 10.66 14.93 4.52
N TYR A 159 9.40 15.32 4.44
CA TYR A 159 8.99 16.59 3.83
C TYR A 159 7.99 17.37 4.69
N PRO A 160 8.35 17.74 5.93
CA PRO A 160 7.42 18.32 6.91
C PRO A 160 6.74 19.60 6.43
N GLU A 161 7.37 20.38 5.54
CA GLU A 161 6.81 21.62 4.98
C GLU A 161 5.87 21.36 3.79
N SER A 162 5.87 20.14 3.23
CA SER A 162 5.19 19.84 1.97
C SER A 162 3.79 19.22 2.13
N LEU A 163 3.27 19.15 3.36
CA LEU A 163 1.89 18.71 3.63
C LEU A 163 1.32 19.40 4.86
N ASN A 164 -0.03 19.57 4.88
CA ASN A 164 -0.74 20.11 6.04
C ASN A 164 -1.20 18.99 6.99
N LYS A 165 -1.58 17.85 6.45
CA LYS A 165 -2.18 16.72 7.19
C LYS A 165 -1.62 15.40 6.69
N ALA A 166 -1.50 14.41 7.60
CA ALA A 166 -1.19 13.03 7.24
C ALA A 166 -2.22 12.07 7.84
N GLY A 167 -2.75 11.15 7.04
CA GLY A 167 -3.66 10.08 7.43
C GLY A 167 -2.95 8.72 7.42
N ILE A 168 -2.80 8.10 8.58
CA ILE A 168 -2.03 6.89 8.81
C ILE A 168 -3.00 5.82 9.31
N PHE A 169 -3.43 4.91 8.42
CA PHE A 169 -4.50 3.95 8.73
C PHE A 169 -3.96 2.52 8.74
N ALA A 170 -4.31 1.73 9.76
CA ALA A 170 -3.90 0.33 9.89
C ALA A 170 -2.40 0.13 9.61
N ALA A 171 -1.53 0.95 10.19
CA ALA A 171 -0.11 0.99 9.90
C ALA A 171 0.74 1.12 11.17
N ALA A 172 2.05 0.99 11.02
CA ALA A 172 3.02 1.10 12.10
C ALA A 172 4.20 2.00 11.69
N ALA A 173 4.93 2.52 12.68
CA ALA A 173 6.18 3.25 12.44
C ALA A 173 7.34 2.35 12.01
N LYS A 174 7.22 1.04 12.20
CA LYS A 174 8.18 0.02 11.73
C LYS A 174 7.52 -1.34 11.56
N SER A 175 8.08 -2.17 10.70
CA SER A 175 7.68 -3.56 10.57
C SER A 175 8.05 -4.37 11.82
N SER A 176 7.11 -5.18 12.30
CA SER A 176 7.36 -6.09 13.43
C SER A 176 8.09 -7.35 12.96
N THR A 177 8.73 -8.05 13.90
CA THR A 177 9.33 -9.37 13.64
C THR A 177 8.30 -10.35 13.05
N GLN A 178 7.04 -10.28 13.50
CA GLN A 178 5.96 -11.10 12.96
C GLN A 178 5.63 -10.77 11.51
N ASN A 179 5.56 -9.46 11.15
CA ASN A 179 5.37 -9.05 9.76
C ASN A 179 6.49 -9.57 8.86
N ILE A 180 7.76 -9.41 9.29
CA ILE A 180 8.93 -9.89 8.57
C ILE A 180 8.86 -11.42 8.37
N ALA A 181 8.48 -12.17 9.42
CA ALA A 181 8.35 -13.63 9.35
C ALA A 181 7.27 -14.06 8.35
N MET A 182 6.09 -13.43 8.36
CA MET A 182 5.01 -13.72 7.41
C MET A 182 5.42 -13.40 5.97
N ASN A 183 6.06 -12.26 5.74
CA ASN A 183 6.57 -11.88 4.44
C ASN A 183 7.62 -12.89 3.93
N GLU A 184 8.50 -13.37 4.82
CA GLU A 184 9.52 -14.37 4.43
C GLU A 184 8.88 -15.70 4.02
N VAL A 185 7.84 -16.17 4.70
CA VAL A 185 7.10 -17.37 4.28
C VAL A 185 6.53 -17.20 2.88
N GLY A 186 5.95 -16.02 2.58
CA GLY A 186 5.44 -15.71 1.24
C GLY A 186 6.54 -15.70 0.18
N ARG A 187 7.68 -15.05 0.47
CA ARG A 187 8.84 -15.01 -0.44
C ARG A 187 9.44 -16.40 -0.66
N GLU A 188 9.50 -17.23 0.39
CA GLU A 188 10.03 -18.59 0.30
C GLU A 188 9.11 -19.47 -0.56
N ALA A 189 7.79 -19.33 -0.45
CA ALA A 189 6.85 -20.01 -1.33
C ALA A 189 7.10 -19.65 -2.82
N ILE A 190 7.39 -18.38 -3.12
CA ILE A 190 7.73 -17.94 -4.48
C ILE A 190 9.07 -18.50 -4.93
N ARG A 191 10.12 -18.44 -4.09
CA ARG A 191 11.47 -18.94 -4.45
C ARG A 191 11.50 -20.44 -4.68
N LYS A 192 10.63 -21.21 -3.99
CA LYS A 192 10.49 -22.66 -4.14
C LYS A 192 9.64 -23.07 -5.33
N ASP A 193 8.93 -22.15 -5.98
CA ASP A 193 8.24 -22.46 -7.21
C ASP A 193 9.26 -22.78 -8.32
N LYS A 194 9.10 -23.95 -8.95
CA LYS A 194 10.00 -24.42 -10.02
C LYS A 194 10.10 -23.45 -11.19
N ASN A 195 9.07 -22.65 -11.41
CA ASN A 195 9.00 -21.67 -12.48
C ASN A 195 9.59 -20.32 -12.07
N PHE A 196 10.04 -20.13 -10.84
CA PHE A 196 10.67 -18.88 -10.40
C PHE A 196 12.04 -18.65 -11.05
N MET A 197 12.78 -19.73 -11.32
CA MET A 197 14.07 -19.71 -12.01
C MET A 197 15.04 -18.67 -11.42
N ASN A 198 15.12 -18.61 -10.11
CA ASN A 198 15.94 -17.62 -9.39
C ASN A 198 15.66 -16.16 -9.78
N GLY A 199 14.41 -15.86 -10.19
CA GLY A 199 13.96 -14.53 -10.61
C GLY A 199 14.06 -14.25 -12.11
N ASP A 200 14.59 -15.17 -12.91
CA ASP A 200 14.81 -15.01 -14.36
C ASP A 200 13.62 -15.49 -15.22
N TYR A 201 12.49 -15.85 -14.61
CA TYR A 201 11.30 -16.40 -15.27
C TYR A 201 10.76 -15.52 -16.41
N LEU A 202 10.96 -14.18 -16.35
CA LEU A 202 10.53 -13.25 -17.40
C LEU A 202 11.28 -13.48 -18.72
N LEU A 203 12.54 -13.93 -18.65
CA LEU A 203 13.34 -14.24 -19.85
C LEU A 203 12.87 -15.52 -20.57
N HIS A 204 12.02 -16.30 -19.91
CA HIS A 204 11.48 -17.58 -20.41
C HIS A 204 9.98 -17.55 -20.67
N ASP A 205 9.33 -16.38 -20.57
CA ASP A 205 7.89 -16.18 -20.71
C ASP A 205 7.06 -17.17 -19.84
N ILE A 206 7.51 -17.37 -18.59
CA ILE A 206 6.81 -18.20 -17.61
C ILE A 206 6.54 -17.39 -16.35
N LYS A 207 5.64 -17.90 -15.49
CA LYS A 207 5.31 -17.25 -14.22
C LYS A 207 5.33 -18.27 -13.07
N PRO A 208 5.88 -17.92 -11.90
CA PRO A 208 5.84 -18.74 -10.68
C PRO A 208 4.47 -18.63 -10.00
N ARG A 209 3.41 -19.08 -10.68
CA ARG A 209 2.02 -18.92 -10.25
C ARG A 209 1.72 -19.65 -8.94
N SER A 210 2.30 -20.84 -8.74
CA SER A 210 2.07 -21.63 -7.54
C SER A 210 2.61 -20.94 -6.29
N GLY A 211 3.82 -20.39 -6.39
CA GLY A 211 4.44 -19.62 -5.31
C GLY A 211 3.67 -18.35 -4.97
N LEU A 212 3.30 -17.57 -6.00
CA LEU A 212 2.48 -16.37 -5.82
C LEU A 212 1.10 -16.68 -5.23
N LYS A 213 0.45 -17.76 -5.68
CA LYS A 213 -0.82 -18.25 -5.14
C LYS A 213 -0.69 -18.50 -3.64
N THR A 214 0.32 -19.28 -3.24
CA THR A 214 0.55 -19.63 -1.82
C THR A 214 0.85 -18.37 -0.97
N ALA A 215 1.70 -17.48 -1.48
CA ALA A 215 2.02 -16.22 -0.82
C ALA A 215 0.75 -15.36 -0.61
N ARG A 216 -0.15 -15.31 -1.59
CA ARG A 216 -1.43 -14.59 -1.48
C ARG A 216 -2.41 -15.26 -0.53
N MET A 217 -2.46 -16.59 -0.48
CA MET A 217 -3.28 -17.32 0.48
C MET A 217 -2.89 -16.95 1.92
N LEU A 218 -1.60 -16.94 2.22
CA LEU A 218 -1.09 -16.46 3.51
C LEU A 218 -1.51 -15.01 3.77
N GLY A 219 -1.36 -14.13 2.77
CA GLY A 219 -1.80 -12.74 2.87
C GLY A 219 -3.27 -12.62 3.25
N HIS A 220 -4.17 -13.36 2.62
CA HIS A 220 -5.60 -13.33 2.96
C HIS A 220 -5.90 -13.79 4.39
N ILE A 221 -5.13 -14.73 4.93
CA ILE A 221 -5.25 -15.13 6.34
C ILE A 221 -4.83 -13.96 7.24
N THR A 222 -3.71 -13.30 6.92
CA THR A 222 -3.19 -12.20 7.76
C THR A 222 -4.02 -10.92 7.68
N TYR A 223 -4.73 -10.70 6.58
CA TYR A 223 -5.57 -9.50 6.38
C TYR A 223 -6.95 -9.61 6.98
N SER A 224 -7.42 -10.82 7.26
CA SER A 224 -8.78 -11.07 7.77
C SER A 224 -8.77 -11.30 9.28
N SER A 225 -9.84 -10.91 9.97
CA SER A 225 -10.07 -11.32 11.35
C SER A 225 -10.61 -12.77 11.42
N GLU A 226 -10.35 -13.45 12.52
CA GLU A 226 -10.95 -14.76 12.82
C GLU A 226 -12.48 -14.69 12.70
N ALA A 227 -13.09 -13.68 13.31
CA ALA A 227 -14.54 -13.49 13.32
C ALA A 227 -15.16 -13.37 11.92
N ILE A 228 -14.50 -12.64 10.98
CA ILE A 228 -15.03 -12.52 9.62
C ILE A 228 -14.82 -13.81 8.81
N MET A 229 -13.75 -14.55 9.07
CA MET A 229 -13.52 -15.85 8.45
C MET A 229 -14.58 -16.86 8.92
N ASP A 230 -14.86 -16.90 10.21
CA ASP A 230 -15.91 -17.74 10.77
C ASP A 230 -17.30 -17.35 10.27
N GLN A 231 -17.61 -16.06 10.23
CA GLN A 231 -18.88 -15.56 9.70
C GLN A 231 -19.11 -15.95 8.24
N LYS A 232 -18.04 -15.90 7.41
CA LYS A 232 -18.14 -16.17 5.97
C LYS A 232 -18.17 -17.65 5.65
N PHE A 233 -17.40 -18.45 6.33
CA PHE A 233 -17.13 -19.83 5.94
C PHE A 233 -17.50 -20.83 7.03
N GLY A 234 -17.35 -20.48 8.30
CA GLY A 234 -17.51 -21.40 9.43
C GLY A 234 -16.71 -22.69 9.19
N ARG A 235 -17.31 -23.83 9.50
CA ARG A 235 -16.78 -25.16 9.17
C ARG A 235 -17.60 -25.82 8.04
N ASN A 236 -18.07 -25.00 7.09
CA ASN A 236 -18.89 -25.46 5.98
C ASN A 236 -18.07 -26.17 4.91
N PHE A 237 -18.56 -27.31 4.44
CA PHE A 237 -18.01 -28.05 3.32
C PHE A 237 -18.53 -27.50 2.00
N GLN A 238 -17.71 -27.63 0.93
CA GLN A 238 -18.11 -27.28 -0.42
C GLN A 238 -19.23 -28.18 -0.94
N ASP A 239 -19.13 -29.49 -0.67
CA ASP A 239 -20.16 -30.51 -0.95
C ASP A 239 -20.32 -31.41 0.28
N ILE A 240 -21.57 -31.85 0.57
CA ILE A 240 -21.87 -32.77 1.68
C ILE A 240 -21.19 -34.12 1.47
N LYS A 241 -20.91 -34.53 0.22
CA LYS A 241 -20.19 -35.78 -0.10
C LYS A 241 -18.71 -35.73 0.34
N SER A 242 -18.07 -34.56 0.35
CA SER A 242 -16.69 -34.36 0.78
C SER A 242 -16.47 -34.72 2.27
N LYS A 243 -17.53 -34.77 3.07
CA LYS A 243 -17.46 -35.13 4.50
C LYS A 243 -17.04 -36.59 4.74
N ILE A 244 -17.18 -37.44 3.73
CA ILE A 244 -16.94 -38.90 3.81
C ILE A 244 -15.58 -39.26 3.18
N ASP A 245 -15.10 -38.44 2.27
CA ASP A 245 -13.80 -38.62 1.63
C ASP A 245 -12.70 -37.92 2.44
N ARG A 246 -11.47 -38.42 2.38
CA ARG A 246 -10.33 -37.86 3.13
C ARG A 246 -9.84 -36.53 2.55
N ASP A 247 -10.18 -36.19 1.32
CA ASP A 247 -9.97 -34.90 0.71
C ASP A 247 -11.13 -33.96 1.09
N VAL A 248 -10.96 -33.32 2.25
CA VAL A 248 -11.98 -32.44 2.82
C VAL A 248 -11.84 -31.05 2.24
N ASP A 249 -12.78 -30.68 1.39
CA ASP A 249 -12.86 -29.32 0.84
C ASP A 249 -13.77 -28.44 1.71
N TYR A 250 -13.18 -27.70 2.62
CA TYR A 250 -13.87 -26.60 3.27
C TYR A 250 -14.04 -25.42 2.32
N GLN A 251 -15.13 -24.66 2.50
CA GLN A 251 -15.37 -23.45 1.69
C GLN A 251 -14.23 -22.43 1.78
N VAL A 252 -13.55 -22.33 2.92
CA VAL A 252 -12.41 -21.45 3.12
C VAL A 252 -11.20 -21.86 2.25
N GLU A 253 -10.99 -23.14 2.00
CA GLU A 253 -9.89 -23.64 1.14
C GLU A 253 -10.10 -23.15 -0.30
N ASN A 254 -11.30 -23.33 -0.84
CA ASN A 254 -11.64 -22.85 -2.17
C ASN A 254 -11.55 -21.33 -2.30
N TYR A 255 -11.97 -20.60 -1.26
CA TYR A 255 -11.83 -19.15 -1.22
C TYR A 255 -10.35 -18.73 -1.30
N LEU A 256 -9.48 -19.33 -0.50
CA LEU A 256 -8.05 -19.03 -0.51
C LEU A 256 -7.41 -19.37 -1.85
N GLN A 257 -7.74 -20.54 -2.42
CA GLN A 257 -7.25 -20.94 -3.74
C GLN A 257 -7.68 -19.97 -4.83
N TYR A 258 -8.96 -19.61 -4.88
CA TYR A 258 -9.49 -18.65 -5.84
C TYR A 258 -8.82 -17.27 -5.75
N LYS A 259 -8.64 -16.77 -4.53
CA LYS A 259 -7.97 -15.48 -4.29
C LYS A 259 -6.49 -15.52 -4.68
N GLY A 260 -5.84 -16.64 -4.39
CA GLY A 260 -4.45 -16.87 -4.78
C GLY A 260 -4.27 -16.93 -6.29
N GLU A 261 -5.15 -17.66 -7.01
CA GLU A 261 -5.15 -17.76 -8.47
C GLU A 261 -5.32 -16.39 -9.13
N LYS A 262 -6.37 -15.66 -8.78
CA LYS A 262 -6.58 -14.29 -9.32
C LYS A 262 -5.36 -13.40 -9.11
N PHE A 263 -4.75 -13.45 -7.95
CA PHE A 263 -3.57 -12.64 -7.67
C PHE A 263 -2.37 -13.04 -8.53
N SER A 264 -2.16 -14.34 -8.73
CA SER A 264 -1.05 -14.85 -9.54
C SER A 264 -1.17 -14.47 -11.04
N ASP A 265 -2.37 -14.11 -11.50
CA ASP A 265 -2.58 -13.63 -12.86
C ASP A 265 -2.12 -12.18 -13.06
N ILE A 266 -2.30 -11.33 -12.05
CA ILE A 266 -2.14 -9.87 -12.16
C ILE A 266 -0.88 -9.35 -11.47
N PHE A 267 -0.30 -10.09 -10.50
CA PHE A 267 0.85 -9.61 -9.74
C PHE A 267 2.15 -10.26 -10.22
N ASP A 268 3.27 -9.53 -10.09
CA ASP A 268 4.59 -10.00 -10.46
C ASP A 268 5.37 -10.53 -9.24
N ALA A 269 6.11 -11.63 -9.44
CA ALA A 269 6.81 -12.29 -8.36
C ALA A 269 8.06 -11.53 -7.87
N ASN A 270 8.82 -10.94 -8.78
CA ASN A 270 9.97 -10.11 -8.41
C ASN A 270 9.49 -8.83 -7.71
N SER A 271 8.40 -8.20 -8.19
CA SER A 271 7.77 -7.07 -7.51
C SER A 271 7.27 -7.46 -6.11
N TYR A 272 6.70 -8.65 -5.93
CA TYR A 272 6.29 -9.15 -4.61
C TYR A 272 7.48 -9.22 -3.64
N ILE A 273 8.57 -9.83 -4.08
CA ILE A 273 9.77 -9.96 -3.27
C ILE A 273 10.37 -8.59 -2.96
N LEU A 274 10.50 -7.72 -3.96
CA LEU A 274 11.04 -6.38 -3.83
C LEU A 274 10.25 -5.55 -2.81
N MET A 275 8.93 -5.45 -3.01
CA MET A 275 8.07 -4.63 -2.17
C MET A 275 7.96 -5.15 -0.73
N THR A 276 7.91 -6.48 -0.54
CA THR A 276 7.91 -7.05 0.82
C THR A 276 9.24 -6.84 1.53
N LYS A 277 10.37 -6.83 0.82
CA LYS A 277 11.67 -6.46 1.40
C LYS A 277 11.73 -5.00 1.80
N ALA A 278 11.18 -4.10 0.98
CA ALA A 278 11.06 -2.68 1.32
C ALA A 278 10.19 -2.46 2.58
N MET A 279 9.08 -3.19 2.70
CA MET A 279 8.24 -3.16 3.90
C MET A 279 8.98 -3.68 5.14
N ASP A 280 9.70 -4.80 5.01
CA ASP A 280 10.47 -5.38 6.12
C ASP A 280 11.55 -4.42 6.63
N GLY A 281 12.20 -3.72 5.72
CA GLY A 281 13.24 -2.73 6.03
C GLY A 281 12.72 -1.42 6.62
N TYR A 282 11.41 -1.18 6.62
CA TYR A 282 10.86 0.07 7.13
C TYR A 282 10.94 0.17 8.65
N ASP A 283 11.69 1.18 9.11
CA ASP A 283 11.71 1.69 10.47
C ASP A 283 11.87 3.21 10.42
N ALA A 284 10.81 3.95 10.71
CA ALA A 284 10.81 5.41 10.70
C ALA A 284 11.85 6.01 11.66
N SER A 285 12.24 5.28 12.70
CA SER A 285 13.20 5.71 13.72
C SER A 285 14.64 5.19 13.49
N PHE A 286 14.90 4.49 12.37
CA PHE A 286 16.22 3.90 12.11
C PHE A 286 17.37 4.92 12.21
N ALA A 287 17.22 6.08 11.58
CA ALA A 287 18.24 7.14 11.58
C ALA A 287 18.49 7.76 12.97
N THR A 288 17.64 7.48 13.95
CA THR A 288 17.73 7.98 15.33
C THR A 288 17.97 6.86 16.34
N ASN A 289 18.44 5.69 15.89
CA ASN A 289 18.67 4.51 16.72
C ASN A 289 17.43 4.04 17.51
N GLY A 290 16.25 4.10 16.87
CA GLY A 290 14.99 3.65 17.46
C GLY A 290 14.22 4.73 18.26
N ASP A 291 14.71 5.96 18.30
CA ASP A 291 14.04 7.08 18.96
C ASP A 291 12.99 7.72 18.03
N LEU A 292 11.75 7.25 18.15
CA LEU A 292 10.63 7.73 17.34
C LEU A 292 10.22 9.17 17.69
N GLU A 293 10.35 9.58 18.96
CA GLU A 293 10.06 10.94 19.41
C GLU A 293 10.97 11.95 18.72
N LYS A 294 12.27 11.65 18.67
CA LYS A 294 13.26 12.49 17.96
C LYS A 294 12.96 12.64 16.48
N VAL A 295 12.47 11.59 15.83
CA VAL A 295 12.05 11.66 14.42
C VAL A 295 10.81 12.52 14.27
N LEU A 296 9.79 12.26 15.08
CA LEU A 296 8.51 12.95 14.99
C LEU A 296 8.59 14.43 15.39
N SER A 297 9.60 14.84 16.16
CA SER A 297 9.80 16.27 16.49
C SER A 297 9.97 17.19 15.27
N ARG A 298 10.27 16.62 14.11
CA ARG A 298 10.37 17.35 12.83
C ARG A 298 9.02 17.54 12.13
N VAL A 299 8.01 16.75 12.51
CA VAL A 299 6.71 16.75 11.84
C VAL A 299 5.95 18.04 12.14
N LYS A 300 5.44 18.68 11.09
CA LYS A 300 4.63 19.90 11.17
C LYS A 300 3.16 19.66 10.82
N ALA A 301 2.90 18.56 10.11
CA ALA A 301 1.55 18.17 9.72
C ALA A 301 0.72 17.75 10.93
N LYS A 302 -0.59 18.00 10.89
CA LYS A 302 -1.54 17.35 11.80
C LYS A 302 -1.63 15.87 11.41
N LEU A 303 -1.59 14.96 12.38
CA LEU A 303 -1.68 13.53 12.16
C LEU A 303 -3.06 12.99 12.53
N LEU A 304 -3.63 12.16 11.66
CA LEU A 304 -4.76 11.29 11.97
C LEU A 304 -4.29 9.83 11.90
N VAL A 305 -4.28 9.15 13.03
CA VAL A 305 -3.92 7.74 13.11
C VAL A 305 -5.18 6.92 13.40
N ILE A 306 -5.49 5.96 12.53
CA ILE A 306 -6.64 5.07 12.71
C ILE A 306 -6.14 3.63 12.76
N GLY A 307 -6.42 2.95 13.88
CA GLY A 307 -6.25 1.51 14.04
C GLY A 307 -7.60 0.81 14.12
N TYR A 308 -7.59 -0.51 14.01
CA TYR A 308 -8.79 -1.35 14.13
C TYR A 308 -8.56 -2.41 15.19
N ASP A 309 -9.57 -2.66 16.03
CA ASP A 309 -9.48 -3.56 17.18
C ASP A 309 -9.23 -5.03 16.80
N SER A 310 -9.70 -5.45 15.63
CA SER A 310 -9.53 -6.80 15.10
C SER A 310 -8.30 -6.96 14.18
N ASP A 311 -7.52 -5.89 13.95
CA ASP A 311 -6.30 -5.94 13.15
C ASP A 311 -5.17 -6.59 13.95
N TRP A 312 -4.82 -7.81 13.59
CA TRP A 312 -3.73 -8.54 14.23
C TRP A 312 -2.41 -8.49 13.44
N LEU A 313 -2.45 -7.96 12.20
CA LEU A 313 -1.25 -7.69 11.39
C LEU A 313 -0.56 -6.40 11.84
N TYR A 314 -1.34 -5.32 12.04
CA TYR A 314 -0.91 -4.07 12.66
C TYR A 314 -1.86 -3.73 13.83
N PRO A 315 -1.66 -4.39 14.98
CA PRO A 315 -2.58 -4.26 16.11
C PRO A 315 -2.65 -2.82 16.63
N PRO A 316 -3.72 -2.44 17.35
CA PRO A 316 -3.97 -1.09 17.87
C PRO A 316 -2.80 -0.45 18.61
N GLN A 317 -1.95 -1.26 19.21
CA GLN A 317 -0.74 -0.82 19.92
C GLN A 317 0.20 -0.05 18.99
N ARG A 318 0.30 -0.42 17.71
CA ARG A 318 1.14 0.27 16.72
C ARG A 318 0.66 1.69 16.43
N SER A 319 -0.66 1.88 16.38
CA SER A 319 -1.25 3.22 16.25
C SER A 319 -1.00 4.07 17.50
N LYS A 320 -1.11 3.47 18.68
CA LYS A 320 -0.84 4.15 19.96
C LYS A 320 0.64 4.54 20.13
N GLU A 321 1.58 3.72 19.65
CA GLU A 321 3.01 4.04 19.63
C GLU A 321 3.28 5.35 18.86
N ILE A 322 2.69 5.49 17.67
CA ILE A 322 2.80 6.72 16.86
C ILE A 322 2.18 7.91 17.62
N GLN A 323 0.98 7.73 18.17
CA GLN A 323 0.29 8.78 18.91
C GLN A 323 1.12 9.28 20.11
N LEU A 324 1.57 8.35 20.94
CA LEU A 324 2.31 8.71 22.16
C LEU A 324 3.61 9.46 21.82
N ALA A 325 4.38 8.96 20.86
CA ALA A 325 5.60 9.62 20.42
C ALA A 325 5.33 11.02 19.84
N ALA A 326 4.26 11.18 19.04
CA ALA A 326 3.87 12.49 18.52
C ALA A 326 3.46 13.46 19.62
N MET A 327 2.64 13.02 20.59
CA MET A 327 2.19 13.84 21.70
C MET A 327 3.37 14.30 22.60
N ASN A 328 4.31 13.41 22.89
CA ASN A 328 5.48 13.72 23.74
C ASN A 328 6.36 14.83 23.16
N VAL A 329 6.33 15.01 21.85
CA VAL A 329 7.10 16.07 21.15
C VAL A 329 6.21 17.23 20.65
N GLY A 330 4.94 17.29 21.09
CA GLY A 330 4.04 18.41 20.80
C GLY A 330 3.45 18.42 19.40
N VAL A 331 3.50 17.30 18.65
CA VAL A 331 2.87 17.18 17.34
C VAL A 331 1.37 16.94 17.50
N ALA A 332 0.55 17.70 16.78
CA ALA A 332 -0.90 17.53 16.77
C ALA A 332 -1.28 16.16 16.17
N CYS A 333 -1.73 15.24 17.01
CA CYS A 333 -2.05 13.88 16.62
C CYS A 333 -3.39 13.43 17.22
N SER A 334 -4.34 13.09 16.36
CA SER A 334 -5.58 12.40 16.72
C SER A 334 -5.41 10.91 16.44
N CYS A 335 -5.67 10.07 17.44
CA CYS A 335 -5.66 8.61 17.25
C CYS A 335 -7.01 8.02 17.64
N VAL A 336 -7.55 7.19 16.76
CA VAL A 336 -8.82 6.50 16.97
C VAL A 336 -8.65 5.02 16.70
N ILE A 337 -9.08 4.19 17.64
CA ILE A 337 -9.23 2.75 17.41
C ILE A 337 -10.70 2.50 17.11
N LEU A 338 -10.95 2.03 15.89
CA LEU A 338 -12.29 1.71 15.40
C LEU A 338 -12.59 0.23 15.60
N GLU A 339 -13.85 -0.09 15.78
CA GLU A 339 -14.34 -1.47 15.63
C GLU A 339 -14.18 -1.86 14.15
N GLY A 340 -13.38 -2.90 13.88
CA GLY A 340 -13.10 -3.40 12.54
C GLY A 340 -13.47 -4.86 12.40
N LYS A 341 -14.52 -5.19 11.64
CA LYS A 341 -14.91 -6.60 11.45
C LYS A 341 -14.00 -7.36 10.49
N GLN A 342 -13.33 -6.66 9.58
CA GLN A 342 -12.57 -7.27 8.48
C GLN A 342 -11.09 -7.57 8.84
N GLY A 343 -10.68 -7.34 10.09
CA GLY A 343 -9.26 -7.42 10.45
C GLY A 343 -8.47 -6.25 9.87
N HIS A 344 -7.29 -6.52 9.34
CA HIS A 344 -6.43 -5.53 8.71
C HIS A 344 -7.13 -4.82 7.54
N ASP A 345 -7.90 -5.53 6.73
CA ASP A 345 -8.60 -4.96 5.57
C ASP A 345 -9.71 -3.95 5.97
N SER A 346 -9.98 -3.73 7.26
CA SER A 346 -11.06 -2.83 7.72
C SER A 346 -10.91 -1.39 7.19
N PHE A 347 -9.71 -0.90 6.91
CA PHE A 347 -9.50 0.43 6.32
C PHE A 347 -10.01 0.55 4.88
N LEU A 348 -10.24 -0.57 4.20
CA LEU A 348 -10.83 -0.60 2.85
C LEU A 348 -12.36 -0.46 2.86
N PHE A 349 -13.00 -0.56 4.03
CA PHE A 349 -14.46 -0.57 4.17
C PHE A 349 -14.94 0.72 4.85
N ALA A 350 -15.83 1.44 4.16
CA ALA A 350 -16.40 2.70 4.63
C ALA A 350 -17.47 2.47 5.69
N SER A 351 -17.09 2.33 6.98
CA SER A 351 -18.05 2.48 8.06
C SER A 351 -18.42 3.95 8.26
N ASN A 352 -19.63 4.26 8.70
CA ASN A 352 -20.08 5.63 8.92
C ASN A 352 -19.09 6.41 9.82
N ARG A 353 -18.69 5.80 10.95
CA ARG A 353 -17.78 6.44 11.89
C ARG A 353 -16.39 6.73 11.27
N TYR A 354 -15.88 5.81 10.45
CA TYR A 354 -14.63 6.03 9.72
C TYR A 354 -14.76 7.20 8.74
N VAL A 355 -15.83 7.20 7.95
CA VAL A 355 -16.13 8.25 6.97
C VAL A 355 -16.24 9.63 7.65
N ASP A 356 -17.01 9.71 8.73
CA ASP A 356 -17.23 10.97 9.47
C ASP A 356 -15.92 11.52 10.06
N ILE A 357 -15.10 10.65 10.68
CA ILE A 357 -13.80 11.04 11.24
C ILE A 357 -12.87 11.53 10.14
N LEU A 358 -12.75 10.79 9.03
CA LEU A 358 -11.87 11.16 7.92
C LEU A 358 -12.31 12.46 7.29
N LYS A 359 -13.59 12.62 6.99
CA LYS A 359 -14.17 13.84 6.42
C LYS A 359 -13.95 15.04 7.34
N GLY A 360 -14.29 14.93 8.62
CA GLY A 360 -14.09 15.99 9.59
C GLY A 360 -12.61 16.38 9.74
N PHE A 361 -11.69 15.43 9.66
CA PHE A 361 -10.26 15.72 9.70
C PHE A 361 -9.75 16.40 8.42
N ILE A 362 -10.22 15.96 7.25
CA ILE A 362 -9.86 16.60 5.98
C ILE A 362 -10.32 18.06 5.97
N GLU A 363 -11.52 18.34 6.46
CA GLU A 363 -12.14 19.67 6.46
C GLU A 363 -11.65 20.59 7.61
N SER A 364 -11.01 20.07 8.68
CA SER A 364 -10.47 20.87 9.80
C SER A 364 -9.21 21.65 9.39
#